data_53a30624c12ccaed251196586b3da0c4
#
_entry.id   53a30624c12ccaed251196586b3da0c4
#
_cell.length_a   1.000
_cell.length_b   1.000
_cell.length_c   1.000
_cell.angle_alpha   90.00
_cell.angle_beta   90.00
_cell.angle_gamma   90.00
#
_symmetry.space_group_name_H-M   'P 1'
#
loop_
_entity.id
_entity.type
_entity.pdbx_description
1 polymer ?
#
loop_
_entity_poly.entity_id
_entity_poly.type
_entity_poly.pdbx_seq_one_letter_code
_entity_poly.pdbx_strand_id
1 'polypeptide(L)'
;TGWEAGTEMAALRRLVNYWGSGYDRRAQEATINALPHRRADLDGTPVHYLRFDGEHPDALPLVLTHGWPSTFLELVELARRLATPTRHGGSADDAFTVIVPSLPGFTFSPQRPSLPPAAPTHELWHRLMTAELGCTRYAAHGGDLGAGVTTMLGQSHPEAVVGIHLLAVADPVDVDPGSITAEERAYRAAVAAWFDDDGGYEHQQMTRPVTLGYGLSDSPVGLLAWLVEKYRAWTDSDGDLSRRFSDDFVLTQASLYWFTNCISTSFRPYYEYARGMREPLSRVTVPTALAVFPHDLSQPPRSWAERSYHLTRYTRMPRGGHFAAHEEPQLLGDDITEFFRDLR
;
A
#
# COMPACT_ATOMS: atom_id res chain seq x y z
N THR A 1 29.60 8.66 -8.16
CA THR A 1 28.91 7.49 -7.60
C THR A 1 27.52 7.47 -8.18
N GLY A 2 27.11 6.33 -8.76
CA GLY A 2 25.76 6.12 -9.24
C GLY A 2 24.78 5.87 -8.11
N TRP A 3 23.79 5.02 -8.36
CA TRP A 3 22.73 4.70 -7.38
C TRP A 3 23.13 3.63 -6.36
N GLU A 4 24.33 3.08 -6.42
CA GLU A 4 24.76 1.95 -5.57
C GLU A 4 24.86 2.31 -4.08
N ALA A 5 25.03 3.60 -3.79
CA ALA A 5 25.12 4.11 -2.40
C ALA A 5 23.91 4.97 -2.01
N GLY A 6 22.81 4.90 -2.75
CA GLY A 6 21.61 5.71 -2.56
C GLY A 6 21.32 6.62 -3.73
N THR A 7 20.53 7.67 -3.52
CA THR A 7 20.06 8.56 -4.59
C THR A 7 21.21 9.28 -5.30
N GLU A 8 21.31 9.07 -6.62
CA GLU A 8 22.32 9.70 -7.44
C GLU A 8 22.20 11.24 -7.44
N MET A 9 23.32 11.93 -7.26
CA MET A 9 23.36 13.40 -7.15
C MET A 9 22.83 14.10 -8.42
N ALA A 10 23.13 13.57 -9.62
CA ALA A 10 22.69 14.20 -10.87
C ALA A 10 21.17 14.11 -11.03
N ALA A 11 20.59 12.95 -10.74
CA ALA A 11 19.15 12.72 -10.77
C ALA A 11 18.43 13.58 -9.72
N LEU A 12 18.94 13.61 -8.49
CA LEU A 12 18.37 14.44 -7.43
C LEU A 12 18.40 15.94 -7.80
N ARG A 13 19.54 16.43 -8.32
CA ARG A 13 19.69 17.83 -8.72
C ARG A 13 18.73 18.19 -9.87
N ARG A 14 18.52 17.28 -10.82
CA ARG A 14 17.54 17.45 -11.90
C ARG A 14 16.13 17.62 -11.36
N LEU A 15 15.70 16.73 -10.47
CA LEU A 15 14.37 16.78 -9.83
C LEU A 15 14.18 18.05 -8.98
N VAL A 16 15.19 18.43 -8.18
CA VAL A 16 15.14 19.64 -7.35
C VAL A 16 15.05 20.91 -8.20
N ASN A 17 15.81 20.98 -9.29
CA ASN A 17 15.73 22.11 -10.23
C ASN A 17 14.32 22.18 -10.87
N TYR A 18 13.78 21.05 -11.29
CA TYR A 18 12.43 21.00 -11.83
C TYR A 18 11.39 21.38 -10.77
N TRP A 19 11.54 20.91 -9.53
CA TRP A 19 10.64 21.25 -8.40
C TRP A 19 10.57 22.76 -8.14
N GLY A 20 11.73 23.45 -8.25
CA GLY A 20 11.85 24.88 -8.04
C GLY A 20 11.44 25.76 -9.21
N SER A 21 11.34 25.23 -10.45
CA SER A 21 11.18 26.06 -11.65
C SER A 21 10.07 25.62 -12.61
N GLY A 22 9.86 24.31 -12.78
CA GLY A 22 8.94 23.76 -13.78
C GLY A 22 7.71 23.08 -13.20
N TYR A 23 7.80 22.57 -11.97
CA TYR A 23 6.70 21.88 -11.28
C TYR A 23 5.60 22.87 -10.86
N ASP A 24 4.41 22.73 -11.43
CA ASP A 24 3.25 23.54 -11.06
C ASP A 24 2.51 22.92 -9.85
N ARG A 25 2.97 23.28 -8.65
CA ARG A 25 2.33 22.84 -7.40
C ARG A 25 0.84 23.15 -7.35
N ARG A 26 0.41 24.31 -7.88
CA ARG A 26 -1.00 24.71 -7.81
C ARG A 26 -1.89 23.89 -8.75
N ALA A 27 -1.38 23.51 -9.91
CA ALA A 27 -2.07 22.61 -10.82
C ALA A 27 -2.22 21.21 -10.20
N GLN A 28 -1.17 20.69 -9.55
CA GLN A 28 -1.23 19.40 -8.83
C GLN A 28 -2.20 19.48 -7.64
N GLU A 29 -2.13 20.53 -6.84
CA GLU A 29 -3.08 20.77 -5.74
C GLU A 29 -4.53 20.82 -6.24
N ALA A 30 -4.80 21.50 -7.35
CA ALA A 30 -6.13 21.55 -7.95
C ALA A 30 -6.59 20.15 -8.41
N THR A 31 -5.70 19.35 -9.00
CA THR A 31 -5.99 17.98 -9.41
C THR A 31 -6.32 17.08 -8.20
N ILE A 32 -5.55 17.19 -7.12
CA ILE A 32 -5.82 16.47 -5.88
C ILE A 32 -7.16 16.90 -5.29
N ASN A 33 -7.39 18.21 -5.15
CA ASN A 33 -8.63 18.75 -4.57
C ASN A 33 -9.90 18.39 -5.36
N ALA A 34 -9.77 18.03 -6.63
CA ALA A 34 -10.89 17.55 -7.45
C ALA A 34 -11.27 16.08 -7.18
N LEU A 35 -10.48 15.34 -6.41
CA LEU A 35 -10.80 13.96 -6.02
C LEU A 35 -11.98 13.94 -5.03
N PRO A 36 -12.70 12.81 -4.93
CA PRO A 36 -13.87 12.70 -4.06
C PRO A 36 -13.50 12.49 -2.58
N HIS A 37 -12.85 13.48 -1.99
CA HIS A 37 -12.41 13.47 -0.59
C HIS A 37 -13.58 13.40 0.39
N ARG A 38 -13.39 12.62 1.45
CA ARG A 38 -14.28 12.48 2.59
C ARG A 38 -13.46 12.44 3.88
N ARG A 39 -14.13 12.64 5.00
CA ARG A 39 -13.57 12.51 6.34
C ARG A 39 -14.60 11.86 7.25
N ALA A 40 -14.17 10.85 7.99
CA ALA A 40 -14.93 10.23 9.07
C ALA A 40 -14.27 10.56 10.42
N ASP A 41 -15.04 10.57 11.48
CA ASP A 41 -14.54 10.53 12.86
C ASP A 41 -14.91 9.16 13.44
N LEU A 42 -13.90 8.33 13.62
CA LEU A 42 -14.08 6.97 14.12
C LEU A 42 -13.71 6.92 15.61
N ASP A 43 -14.68 7.21 16.45
CA ASP A 43 -14.55 7.29 17.92
C ASP A 43 -13.42 8.26 18.36
N GLY A 44 -13.42 9.47 17.82
CA GLY A 44 -12.42 10.49 18.10
C GLY A 44 -11.11 10.33 17.29
N THR A 45 -11.05 9.38 16.37
CA THR A 45 -9.94 9.22 15.44
C THR A 45 -10.36 9.70 14.03
N PRO A 46 -9.93 10.88 13.60
CA PRO A 46 -10.26 11.37 12.27
C PRO A 46 -9.54 10.55 11.20
N VAL A 47 -10.27 10.14 10.17
CA VAL A 47 -9.74 9.41 9.02
C VAL A 47 -10.15 10.12 7.74
N HIS A 48 -9.17 10.44 6.92
CA HIS A 48 -9.38 10.88 5.54
C HIS A 48 -9.53 9.68 4.62
N TYR A 49 -10.45 9.75 3.65
CA TYR A 49 -10.56 8.75 2.59
C TYR A 49 -11.10 9.36 1.30
N LEU A 50 -10.81 8.71 0.17
CA LEU A 50 -11.51 8.95 -1.09
C LEU A 50 -12.64 7.93 -1.23
N ARG A 51 -13.76 8.34 -1.85
CA ARG A 51 -14.87 7.45 -2.18
C ARG A 51 -15.21 7.58 -3.66
N PHE A 52 -15.01 6.51 -4.39
CA PHE A 52 -15.44 6.35 -5.78
C PHE A 52 -16.67 5.46 -5.82
N ASP A 53 -17.82 6.05 -6.12
CA ASP A 53 -19.06 5.30 -6.21
C ASP A 53 -19.03 4.41 -7.46
N GLY A 54 -19.39 3.15 -7.31
CA GLY A 54 -19.50 2.19 -8.40
C GLY A 54 -20.61 2.58 -9.36
N GLU A 55 -20.43 2.30 -10.66
CA GLU A 55 -21.44 2.59 -11.69
C GLU A 55 -22.65 1.65 -11.65
N HIS A 56 -22.62 0.59 -10.81
CA HIS A 56 -23.74 -0.30 -10.58
C HIS A 56 -24.33 -0.08 -9.17
N PRO A 57 -25.68 -0.10 -9.01
CA PRO A 57 -26.30 0.13 -7.69
C PRO A 57 -25.89 -0.88 -6.62
N ASP A 58 -25.64 -2.13 -7.02
CA ASP A 58 -25.22 -3.23 -6.14
C ASP A 58 -23.68 -3.44 -6.18
N ALA A 59 -22.90 -2.41 -6.54
CA ALA A 59 -21.45 -2.48 -6.58
C ALA A 59 -20.88 -2.93 -5.23
N LEU A 60 -20.03 -3.99 -5.24
CA LEU A 60 -19.41 -4.51 -4.02
C LEU A 60 -18.53 -3.44 -3.38
N PRO A 61 -18.71 -3.10 -2.09
CA PRO A 61 -17.82 -2.21 -1.39
C PRO A 61 -16.41 -2.83 -1.28
N LEU A 62 -15.38 -2.03 -1.62
CA LEU A 62 -13.98 -2.46 -1.62
C LEU A 62 -13.11 -1.40 -0.95
N VAL A 63 -12.40 -1.77 0.11
CA VAL A 63 -11.37 -0.90 0.71
C VAL A 63 -10.00 -1.21 0.10
N LEU A 64 -9.32 -0.17 -0.42
CA LEU A 64 -7.95 -0.24 -0.94
C LEU A 64 -7.00 0.46 0.03
N THR A 65 -5.99 -0.23 0.52
CA THR A 65 -5.03 0.31 1.49
C THR A 65 -3.64 0.42 0.89
N HIS A 66 -3.11 1.66 0.88
CA HIS A 66 -1.76 1.96 0.40
C HIS A 66 -0.67 1.54 1.41
N GLY A 67 0.59 1.65 1.00
CA GLY A 67 1.76 1.42 1.83
C GLY A 67 2.72 2.61 1.93
N TRP A 68 3.99 2.32 2.28
CA TRP A 68 5.09 3.28 2.35
C TRP A 68 6.09 2.99 1.20
N PRO A 69 6.68 4.01 0.55
CA PRO A 69 6.56 5.46 0.77
C PRO A 69 5.47 6.12 -0.08
N SER A 70 4.32 5.49 -0.17
CA SER A 70 3.20 5.94 -1.00
C SER A 70 2.12 6.69 -0.19
N THR A 71 1.06 7.07 -0.86
CA THR A 71 -0.15 7.69 -0.31
C THR A 71 -1.38 7.18 -1.06
N PHE A 72 -2.57 7.68 -0.70
CA PHE A 72 -3.80 7.41 -1.44
C PHE A 72 -3.71 7.69 -2.96
N LEU A 73 -2.78 8.57 -3.41
CA LEU A 73 -2.62 8.91 -4.83
C LEU A 73 -2.20 7.73 -5.70
N GLU A 74 -1.44 6.79 -5.16
CA GLU A 74 -1.04 5.57 -5.87
C GLU A 74 -2.26 4.78 -6.36
N LEU A 75 -3.32 4.78 -5.56
CA LEU A 75 -4.50 3.95 -5.76
C LEU A 75 -5.59 4.61 -6.62
N VAL A 76 -5.44 5.89 -6.98
CA VAL A 76 -6.51 6.68 -7.64
C VAL A 76 -6.92 6.08 -8.99
N GLU A 77 -5.94 5.72 -9.83
CA GLU A 77 -6.24 5.18 -11.15
C GLU A 77 -6.87 3.77 -11.05
N LEU A 78 -6.34 2.93 -10.18
CA LEU A 78 -6.94 1.62 -9.88
C LEU A 78 -8.37 1.77 -9.36
N ALA A 79 -8.61 2.70 -8.43
CA ALA A 79 -9.94 2.95 -7.87
C ALA A 79 -10.96 3.40 -8.93
N ARG A 80 -10.54 4.27 -9.86
CA ARG A 80 -11.40 4.70 -10.98
C ARG A 80 -11.76 3.54 -11.90
N ARG A 81 -10.78 2.69 -12.24
CA ARG A 81 -11.01 1.52 -13.10
C ARG A 81 -11.99 0.54 -12.47
N LEU A 82 -11.82 0.26 -11.19
CA LEU A 82 -12.70 -0.65 -10.44
C LEU A 82 -14.10 -0.06 -10.21
N ALA A 83 -14.23 1.26 -10.08
CA ALA A 83 -15.54 1.89 -9.90
C ALA A 83 -16.33 2.02 -11.21
N THR A 84 -15.65 2.18 -12.34
CA THR A 84 -16.29 2.39 -13.66
C THR A 84 -15.73 1.45 -14.72
N PRO A 85 -15.84 0.12 -14.54
CA PRO A 85 -15.24 -0.87 -15.45
C PRO A 85 -15.71 -0.72 -16.89
N THR A 86 -16.93 -0.25 -17.16
CA THR A 86 -17.42 -0.07 -18.55
C THR A 86 -16.59 0.92 -19.35
N ARG A 87 -15.96 1.91 -18.70
CA ARG A 87 -15.04 2.85 -19.36
C ARG A 87 -13.71 2.21 -19.76
N HIS A 88 -13.47 0.99 -19.29
CA HIS A 88 -12.24 0.24 -19.51
C HIS A 88 -12.49 -1.11 -20.20
N GLY A 89 -13.68 -1.31 -20.78
CA GLY A 89 -14.05 -2.50 -21.55
C GLY A 89 -14.58 -3.66 -20.72
N GLY A 90 -14.82 -3.45 -19.41
CA GLY A 90 -15.46 -4.41 -18.51
C GLY A 90 -16.99 -4.32 -18.47
N SER A 91 -17.62 -5.06 -17.55
CA SER A 91 -19.06 -5.04 -17.28
C SER A 91 -19.38 -4.14 -16.09
N ALA A 92 -20.53 -3.45 -16.11
CA ALA A 92 -21.06 -2.74 -14.95
C ALA A 92 -21.28 -3.66 -13.74
N ASP A 93 -21.60 -4.93 -13.95
CA ASP A 93 -21.78 -5.94 -12.90
C ASP A 93 -20.48 -6.18 -12.12
N ASP A 94 -19.32 -5.88 -12.70
CA ASP A 94 -18.01 -6.00 -12.09
C ASP A 94 -17.61 -4.76 -11.27
N ALA A 95 -18.46 -3.72 -11.22
CA ALA A 95 -18.14 -2.47 -10.52
C ALA A 95 -17.99 -2.65 -9.01
N PHE A 96 -17.11 -1.83 -8.42
CA PHE A 96 -16.93 -1.71 -6.98
C PHE A 96 -17.25 -0.29 -6.51
N THR A 97 -17.83 -0.14 -5.32
CA THR A 97 -17.75 1.13 -4.60
C THR A 97 -16.44 1.15 -3.84
N VAL A 98 -15.48 1.97 -4.31
CA VAL A 98 -14.10 1.91 -3.85
C VAL A 98 -13.83 2.98 -2.78
N ILE A 99 -13.31 2.56 -1.64
CA ILE A 99 -12.91 3.39 -0.52
C ILE A 99 -11.38 3.34 -0.40
N VAL A 100 -10.74 4.50 -0.44
CA VAL A 100 -9.27 4.62 -0.37
C VAL A 100 -8.91 5.48 0.84
N PRO A 101 -8.79 4.90 2.04
CA PRO A 101 -8.41 5.66 3.23
C PRO A 101 -6.90 5.98 3.23
N SER A 102 -6.54 7.15 3.77
CA SER A 102 -5.17 7.45 4.15
C SER A 102 -4.84 6.77 5.46
N LEU A 103 -3.75 6.02 5.50
CA LEU A 103 -3.26 5.39 6.75
C LEU A 103 -3.10 6.44 7.86
N PRO A 104 -3.36 6.09 9.13
CA PRO A 104 -3.09 6.99 10.26
C PRO A 104 -1.63 7.44 10.27
N GLY A 105 -1.42 8.75 10.35
CA GLY A 105 -0.09 9.37 10.26
C GLY A 105 0.39 9.65 8.84
N PHE A 106 -0.45 9.43 7.83
CA PHE A 106 -0.15 9.74 6.43
C PHE A 106 -1.06 10.87 5.93
N THR A 107 -0.48 11.81 5.24
CA THR A 107 -1.16 12.93 4.56
C THR A 107 -2.28 13.59 5.39
N PHE A 108 -3.54 13.32 5.07
CA PHE A 108 -4.71 13.98 5.66
C PHE A 108 -5.35 13.21 6.82
N SER A 109 -4.82 12.03 7.17
CA SER A 109 -5.18 11.31 8.39
C SER A 109 -4.13 11.58 9.47
N PRO A 110 -4.48 12.22 10.61
CA PRO A 110 -3.53 12.45 11.67
C PRO A 110 -3.04 11.13 12.30
N GLN A 111 -1.93 11.20 13.01
CA GLN A 111 -1.44 10.05 13.77
C GLN A 111 -2.42 9.69 14.89
N ARG A 112 -2.77 8.42 14.98
CA ARG A 112 -3.48 7.85 16.12
C ARG A 112 -2.52 7.51 17.26
N PRO A 113 -2.99 7.41 18.51
CA PRO A 113 -2.23 6.78 19.59
C PRO A 113 -1.86 5.33 19.21
N SER A 114 -0.66 4.88 19.61
CA SER A 114 -0.17 3.53 19.31
C SER A 114 -0.49 2.50 20.37
N LEU A 115 -0.79 2.95 21.58
CA LEU A 115 -1.01 2.06 22.72
C LEU A 115 -2.52 1.92 23.01
N PRO A 116 -2.95 0.77 23.52
CA PRO A 116 -4.31 0.62 24.01
C PRO A 116 -4.71 1.75 24.98
N PRO A 117 -5.95 2.23 24.92
CA PRO A 117 -7.11 1.63 24.23
C PRO A 117 -7.28 2.02 22.75
N ALA A 118 -6.28 2.61 22.09
CA ALA A 118 -6.41 3.01 20.69
C ALA A 118 -6.64 1.80 19.76
N ALA A 119 -7.62 1.91 18.87
CA ALA A 119 -7.92 0.88 17.89
C ALA A 119 -6.79 0.72 16.87
N PRO A 120 -6.36 -0.49 16.51
CA PRO A 120 -5.44 -0.72 15.41
C PRO A 120 -6.08 -0.33 14.06
N THR A 121 -5.25 -0.16 13.02
CA THR A 121 -5.72 0.38 11.74
C THR A 121 -6.81 -0.48 11.08
N HIS A 122 -6.73 -1.80 11.16
CA HIS A 122 -7.76 -2.69 10.61
C HIS A 122 -9.11 -2.52 11.32
N GLU A 123 -9.13 -2.27 12.61
CA GLU A 123 -10.37 -1.97 13.35
C GLU A 123 -10.97 -0.62 12.92
N LEU A 124 -10.11 0.39 12.65
CA LEU A 124 -10.60 1.65 12.08
C LEU A 124 -11.21 1.44 10.69
N TRP A 125 -10.60 0.61 9.84
CA TRP A 125 -11.15 0.30 8.52
C TRP A 125 -12.45 -0.49 8.61
N HIS A 126 -12.54 -1.47 9.51
CA HIS A 126 -13.79 -2.18 9.75
C HIS A 126 -14.91 -1.23 10.18
N ARG A 127 -14.65 -0.32 11.13
CA ARG A 127 -15.62 0.71 11.55
C ARG A 127 -15.97 1.69 10.45
N LEU A 128 -14.99 2.10 9.63
CA LEU A 128 -15.23 2.94 8.46
C LEU A 128 -16.22 2.26 7.51
N MET A 129 -15.99 1.01 7.18
CA MET A 129 -16.85 0.27 6.24
C MET A 129 -18.23 -0.02 6.83
N THR A 130 -18.30 -0.45 8.08
CA THR A 130 -19.57 -0.92 8.67
C THR A 130 -20.36 0.20 9.36
N ALA A 131 -19.76 0.89 10.31
CA ALA A 131 -20.48 1.90 11.13
C ALA A 131 -20.70 3.21 10.37
N GLU A 132 -19.69 3.70 9.65
CA GLU A 132 -19.76 4.98 8.94
C GLU A 132 -20.45 4.84 7.57
N LEU A 133 -20.06 3.82 6.79
CA LEU A 133 -20.58 3.63 5.43
C LEU A 133 -21.76 2.66 5.32
N GLY A 134 -22.11 1.98 6.40
CA GLY A 134 -23.27 1.08 6.47
C GLY A 134 -23.11 -0.22 5.69
N CYS A 135 -21.89 -0.62 5.34
CA CYS A 135 -21.64 -1.85 4.59
C CYS A 135 -21.78 -3.06 5.51
N THR A 136 -22.67 -3.99 5.21
CA THR A 136 -22.79 -5.27 5.92
C THR A 136 -21.73 -6.28 5.51
N ARG A 137 -21.26 -6.19 4.26
CA ARG A 137 -20.20 -7.01 3.66
C ARG A 137 -19.31 -6.13 2.79
N TYR A 138 -18.02 -6.45 2.75
CA TYR A 138 -17.07 -5.71 1.90
C TYR A 138 -15.86 -6.56 1.55
N ALA A 139 -15.19 -6.17 0.47
CA ALA A 139 -13.91 -6.70 -0.01
C ALA A 139 -12.75 -5.82 0.49
N ALA A 140 -11.54 -6.37 0.56
CA ALA A 140 -10.35 -5.59 0.91
C ALA A 140 -9.15 -5.96 0.02
N HIS A 141 -8.35 -4.94 -0.31
CA HIS A 141 -7.09 -5.08 -1.04
C HIS A 141 -6.00 -4.23 -0.41
N GLY A 142 -4.76 -4.73 -0.44
CA GLY A 142 -3.59 -3.96 0.00
C GLY A 142 -2.26 -4.56 -0.42
N GLY A 143 -1.28 -3.67 -0.58
CA GLY A 143 0.14 -3.97 -0.74
C GLY A 143 0.95 -3.37 0.41
N ASP A 144 2.20 -3.77 0.61
CA ASP A 144 3.10 -3.25 1.64
C ASP A 144 2.44 -3.20 3.05
N LEU A 145 2.44 -2.06 3.75
CA LEU A 145 1.72 -1.87 5.01
C LEU A 145 0.23 -2.18 4.87
N GLY A 146 -0.34 -1.85 3.70
CA GLY A 146 -1.73 -2.14 3.39
C GLY A 146 -2.03 -3.64 3.31
N ALA A 147 -1.08 -4.48 2.90
CA ALA A 147 -1.23 -5.94 2.93
C ALA A 147 -1.37 -6.46 4.36
N GLY A 148 -0.59 -5.90 5.29
CA GLY A 148 -0.71 -6.23 6.71
C GLY A 148 -2.07 -5.83 7.29
N VAL A 149 -2.57 -4.62 6.98
CA VAL A 149 -3.89 -4.16 7.41
C VAL A 149 -5.00 -5.04 6.81
N THR A 150 -4.91 -5.36 5.52
CA THR A 150 -5.88 -6.21 4.82
C THR A 150 -5.90 -7.64 5.35
N THR A 151 -4.72 -8.21 5.68
CA THR A 151 -4.61 -9.51 6.33
C THR A 151 -5.34 -9.52 7.67
N MET A 152 -5.14 -8.48 8.49
CA MET A 152 -5.80 -8.39 9.80
C MET A 152 -7.31 -8.17 9.67
N LEU A 153 -7.81 -7.46 8.65
CA LEU A 153 -9.24 -7.39 8.35
C LEU A 153 -9.83 -8.78 8.09
N GLY A 154 -9.19 -9.57 7.24
CA GLY A 154 -9.64 -10.94 6.93
C GLY A 154 -9.56 -11.89 8.12
N GLN A 155 -8.59 -11.69 9.02
CA GLN A 155 -8.43 -12.48 10.24
C GLN A 155 -9.50 -12.14 11.28
N SER A 156 -9.73 -10.85 11.54
CA SER A 156 -10.51 -10.38 12.68
C SER A 156 -12.01 -10.27 12.38
N HIS A 157 -12.38 -10.10 11.08
CA HIS A 157 -13.77 -9.86 10.67
C HIS A 157 -14.24 -10.78 9.53
N PRO A 158 -14.06 -12.12 9.65
CA PRO A 158 -14.43 -13.05 8.58
C PRO A 158 -15.95 -13.06 8.27
N GLU A 159 -16.80 -12.56 9.16
CA GLU A 159 -18.23 -12.43 8.96
C GLU A 159 -18.61 -11.27 8.03
N ALA A 160 -17.80 -10.23 7.95
CA ALA A 160 -18.03 -9.03 7.15
C ALA A 160 -17.15 -8.96 5.90
N VAL A 161 -15.94 -9.51 5.96
CA VAL A 161 -14.96 -9.51 4.85
C VAL A 161 -15.23 -10.68 3.92
N VAL A 162 -15.71 -10.43 2.70
CA VAL A 162 -16.03 -11.48 1.71
C VAL A 162 -14.80 -12.19 1.18
N GLY A 163 -13.64 -11.52 1.19
CA GLY A 163 -12.36 -12.01 0.74
C GLY A 163 -11.33 -10.90 0.79
N ILE A 164 -10.05 -11.26 0.68
CA ILE A 164 -8.93 -10.33 0.65
C ILE A 164 -8.04 -10.59 -0.57
N HIS A 165 -7.58 -9.50 -1.20
CA HIS A 165 -6.62 -9.54 -2.29
C HIS A 165 -5.31 -8.87 -1.85
N LEU A 166 -4.17 -9.54 -2.01
CA LEU A 166 -2.89 -9.13 -1.46
C LEU A 166 -1.81 -9.04 -2.55
N LEU A 167 -0.84 -8.13 -2.35
CA LEU A 167 0.42 -8.09 -3.11
C LEU A 167 1.58 -8.71 -2.32
N ALA A 168 1.48 -8.76 -1.00
CA ALA A 168 2.46 -9.37 -0.11
C ALA A 168 1.76 -10.21 0.97
N VAL A 169 2.45 -11.19 1.52
CA VAL A 169 1.96 -12.02 2.62
C VAL A 169 2.84 -11.86 3.85
N ALA A 170 2.22 -11.92 5.01
CA ALA A 170 2.97 -12.00 6.26
C ALA A 170 3.60 -13.39 6.44
N ASP A 171 4.73 -13.43 7.12
CA ASP A 171 5.37 -14.71 7.45
C ASP A 171 4.46 -15.55 8.34
N PRO A 172 4.34 -16.86 8.05
CA PRO A 172 3.57 -17.77 8.88
C PRO A 172 4.23 -17.94 10.25
N VAL A 173 3.38 -18.08 11.27
CA VAL A 173 3.80 -18.35 12.66
C VAL A 173 4.01 -19.86 12.86
N ASP A 174 4.97 -20.22 13.69
CA ASP A 174 5.23 -21.61 14.13
C ASP A 174 5.47 -22.62 12.99
N VAL A 175 6.27 -22.23 12.01
CA VAL A 175 6.65 -23.10 10.89
C VAL A 175 7.64 -24.17 11.40
N ASP A 176 7.24 -25.44 11.28
CA ASP A 176 8.19 -26.55 11.49
C ASP A 176 9.33 -26.46 10.46
N PRO A 177 10.61 -26.31 10.91
CA PRO A 177 11.75 -26.21 10.00
C PRO A 177 11.89 -27.44 9.06
N GLY A 178 11.45 -28.64 9.51
CA GLY A 178 11.46 -29.86 8.72
C GLY A 178 10.44 -29.87 7.57
N SER A 179 9.38 -29.04 7.66
CA SER A 179 8.33 -28.94 6.67
C SER A 179 8.63 -27.95 5.53
N ILE A 180 9.73 -27.19 5.63
CA ILE A 180 10.06 -26.13 4.66
C ILE A 180 10.56 -26.77 3.35
N THR A 181 9.88 -26.48 2.24
CA THR A 181 10.26 -26.98 0.90
C THR A 181 11.54 -26.32 0.38
N ALA A 182 12.10 -26.83 -0.70
CA ALA A 182 13.26 -26.24 -1.36
C ALA A 182 12.93 -24.83 -1.95
N GLU A 183 11.72 -24.66 -2.51
CA GLU A 183 11.25 -23.39 -3.06
C GLU A 183 11.07 -22.34 -1.95
N GLU A 184 10.47 -22.71 -0.82
CA GLU A 184 10.31 -21.83 0.33
C GLU A 184 11.66 -21.43 0.97
N ARG A 185 12.64 -22.34 1.00
CA ARG A 185 14.01 -22.00 1.44
C ARG A 185 14.67 -20.99 0.50
N ALA A 186 14.51 -21.18 -0.81
CA ALA A 186 15.05 -20.24 -1.81
C ALA A 186 14.40 -18.86 -1.67
N TYR A 187 13.06 -18.80 -1.50
CA TYR A 187 12.33 -17.57 -1.23
C TYR A 187 12.84 -16.85 0.01
N ARG A 188 12.94 -17.54 1.15
CA ARG A 188 13.45 -16.96 2.41
C ARG A 188 14.89 -16.45 2.28
N ALA A 189 15.75 -17.18 1.55
CA ALA A 189 17.11 -16.75 1.28
C ALA A 189 17.14 -15.47 0.40
N ALA A 190 16.25 -15.36 -0.59
CA ALA A 190 16.13 -14.17 -1.43
C ALA A 190 15.64 -12.96 -0.62
N VAL A 191 14.64 -13.14 0.26
CA VAL A 191 14.15 -12.09 1.17
C VAL A 191 15.26 -11.62 2.12
N ALA A 192 16.02 -12.55 2.69
CA ALA A 192 17.15 -12.21 3.58
C ALA A 192 18.23 -11.42 2.85
N ALA A 193 18.59 -11.84 1.63
CA ALA A 193 19.58 -11.14 0.80
C ALA A 193 19.12 -9.73 0.40
N TRP A 194 17.83 -9.58 0.05
CA TRP A 194 17.25 -8.27 -0.21
C TRP A 194 17.29 -7.37 1.04
N PHE A 195 16.95 -7.92 2.21
CA PHE A 195 16.97 -7.17 3.46
C PHE A 195 18.38 -6.72 3.86
N ASP A 196 19.38 -7.56 3.61
CA ASP A 196 20.79 -7.22 3.84
C ASP A 196 21.28 -6.10 2.90
N ASP A 197 20.79 -6.05 1.64
CA ASP A 197 21.20 -5.07 0.63
C ASP A 197 20.41 -3.76 0.72
N ASP A 198 19.07 -3.80 0.79
CA ASP A 198 18.18 -2.63 0.72
C ASP A 198 17.36 -2.37 1.99
N GLY A 199 17.39 -3.27 2.97
CA GLY A 199 16.57 -3.19 4.19
C GLY A 199 17.01 -2.12 5.21
N GLY A 200 18.06 -1.34 4.94
CA GLY A 200 18.58 -0.32 5.85
C GLY A 200 17.53 0.73 6.28
N TYR A 201 16.65 1.13 5.36
CA TYR A 201 15.54 2.06 5.63
C TYR A 201 14.56 1.48 6.66
N GLU A 202 14.18 0.21 6.49
CA GLU A 202 13.22 -0.46 7.35
C GLU A 202 13.79 -0.63 8.76
N HIS A 203 15.04 -1.07 8.87
CA HIS A 203 15.74 -1.17 10.15
C HIS A 203 15.80 0.16 10.89
N GLN A 204 16.11 1.27 10.19
CA GLN A 204 16.11 2.61 10.76
C GLN A 204 14.71 3.02 11.25
N GLN A 205 13.66 2.75 10.44
CA GLN A 205 12.27 3.06 10.76
C GLN A 205 11.72 2.19 11.91
N MET A 206 12.16 0.93 12.01
CA MET A 206 11.82 0.03 13.12
C MET A 206 12.50 0.40 14.45
N THR A 207 13.69 1.00 14.44
CA THR A 207 14.51 1.16 15.65
C THR A 207 14.56 2.59 16.17
N ARG A 208 14.82 3.58 15.32
CA ARG A 208 15.00 4.99 15.69
C ARG A 208 14.33 5.96 14.69
N PRO A 209 13.01 5.78 14.42
CA PRO A 209 12.30 6.56 13.38
C PRO A 209 12.34 8.07 13.62
N VAL A 210 12.21 8.50 14.86
CA VAL A 210 12.11 9.93 15.22
C VAL A 210 13.40 10.69 14.90
N THR A 211 14.57 10.07 15.11
CA THR A 211 15.86 10.69 14.80
C THR A 211 16.01 11.00 13.32
N LEU A 212 15.63 10.04 12.45
CA LEU A 212 15.58 10.26 11.00
C LEU A 212 14.53 11.31 10.62
N GLY A 213 13.36 11.22 11.26
CA GLY A 213 12.24 12.12 11.03
C GLY A 213 12.59 13.61 11.17
N TYR A 214 13.42 14.00 12.15
CA TYR A 214 13.86 15.39 12.31
C TYR A 214 14.59 15.91 11.07
N GLY A 215 15.55 15.14 10.54
CA GLY A 215 16.31 15.55 9.35
C GLY A 215 15.45 15.64 8.09
N LEU A 216 14.55 14.67 7.90
CA LEU A 216 13.66 14.63 6.73
C LEU A 216 12.51 15.66 6.81
N SER A 217 12.13 16.09 8.01
CA SER A 217 11.15 17.18 8.19
C SER A 217 11.78 18.58 8.05
N ASP A 218 13.12 18.68 8.06
CA ASP A 218 13.85 19.95 7.94
C ASP A 218 14.39 20.20 6.52
N SER A 219 14.57 19.14 5.72
CA SER A 219 15.12 19.23 4.37
C SER A 219 14.18 18.62 3.33
N PRO A 220 13.51 19.43 2.47
CA PRO A 220 12.69 18.89 1.37
C PRO A 220 13.53 18.09 0.37
N VAL A 221 14.81 18.48 0.16
CA VAL A 221 15.73 17.74 -0.71
C VAL A 221 16.13 16.40 -0.09
N GLY A 222 16.39 16.37 1.22
CA GLY A 222 16.65 15.12 1.94
C GLY A 222 15.44 14.18 1.91
N LEU A 223 14.24 14.72 2.12
CA LEU A 223 12.99 13.96 2.00
C LEU A 223 12.81 13.40 0.58
N LEU A 224 13.00 14.22 -0.45
CA LEU A 224 12.90 13.77 -1.85
C LEU A 224 13.91 12.65 -2.13
N ALA A 225 15.16 12.80 -1.68
CA ALA A 225 16.18 11.76 -1.86
C ALA A 225 15.79 10.45 -1.20
N TRP A 226 15.23 10.49 0.02
CA TRP A 226 14.76 9.32 0.77
C TRP A 226 13.64 8.57 0.06
N LEU A 227 12.71 9.30 -0.57
CA LEU A 227 11.57 8.71 -1.28
C LEU A 227 11.95 8.21 -2.67
N VAL A 228 12.66 9.03 -3.47
CA VAL A 228 12.94 8.71 -4.89
C VAL A 228 13.83 7.50 -5.07
N GLU A 229 14.72 7.24 -4.11
CA GLU A 229 15.54 6.04 -4.08
C GLU A 229 14.64 4.79 -4.13
N LYS A 230 13.60 4.74 -3.27
CA LYS A 230 12.67 3.61 -3.20
C LYS A 230 11.76 3.52 -4.41
N TYR A 231 11.24 4.65 -4.89
CA TYR A 231 10.49 4.65 -6.16
C TYR A 231 11.30 4.06 -7.30
N ARG A 232 12.61 4.36 -7.39
CA ARG A 232 13.46 3.82 -8.44
C ARG A 232 13.81 2.34 -8.24
N ALA A 233 14.16 1.95 -7.02
CA ALA A 233 14.64 0.59 -6.72
C ALA A 233 13.52 -0.46 -6.80
N TRP A 234 12.29 -0.08 -6.46
CA TRP A 234 11.18 -1.01 -6.26
C TRP A 234 10.21 -1.07 -7.44
N THR A 235 10.51 -0.39 -8.54
CA THR A 235 9.68 -0.39 -9.76
C THR A 235 10.28 -1.23 -10.88
N ASP A 236 9.42 -1.71 -11.77
CA ASP A 236 9.77 -2.33 -13.05
C ASP A 236 10.19 -1.27 -14.07
N SER A 237 11.32 -0.61 -13.81
CA SER A 237 11.79 0.54 -14.59
C SER A 237 13.15 0.34 -15.28
N ASP A 238 13.82 -0.79 -15.08
CA ASP A 238 15.21 -1.02 -15.49
C ASP A 238 16.14 0.13 -15.02
N GLY A 239 15.84 0.72 -13.87
CA GLY A 239 16.60 1.82 -13.30
C GLY A 239 16.30 3.21 -13.89
N ASP A 240 15.41 3.33 -14.87
CA ASP A 240 14.90 4.60 -15.40
C ASP A 240 13.49 4.88 -14.87
N LEU A 241 13.42 5.64 -13.76
CA LEU A 241 12.17 5.96 -13.07
C LEU A 241 11.10 6.55 -14.00
N SER A 242 11.52 7.30 -15.04
CA SER A 242 10.60 7.97 -15.98
C SER A 242 9.73 7.01 -16.81
N ARG A 243 10.10 5.73 -16.87
CA ARG A 243 9.29 4.70 -17.53
C ARG A 243 7.99 4.39 -16.80
N ARG A 244 7.95 4.62 -15.49
CA ARG A 244 6.81 4.27 -14.62
C ARG A 244 6.17 5.49 -13.96
N PHE A 245 6.98 6.49 -13.61
CA PHE A 245 6.52 7.69 -12.92
C PHE A 245 6.95 8.96 -13.63
N SER A 246 6.03 9.89 -13.81
CA SER A 246 6.39 11.25 -14.19
C SER A 246 7.09 11.95 -13.04
N ASP A 247 7.97 12.92 -13.36
CA ASP A 247 8.56 13.80 -12.35
C ASP A 247 7.48 14.50 -11.51
N ASP A 248 6.36 14.90 -12.13
CA ASP A 248 5.23 15.50 -11.43
C ASP A 248 4.63 14.58 -10.39
N PHE A 249 4.46 13.30 -10.68
CA PHE A 249 3.94 12.35 -9.71
C PHE A 249 4.87 12.20 -8.50
N VAL A 250 6.16 11.98 -8.74
CA VAL A 250 7.17 11.81 -7.69
C VAL A 250 7.26 13.07 -6.82
N LEU A 251 7.29 14.26 -7.44
CA LEU A 251 7.33 15.53 -6.72
C LEU A 251 6.03 15.83 -6.00
N THR A 252 4.88 15.38 -6.52
CA THR A 252 3.59 15.49 -5.84
C THR A 252 3.55 14.61 -4.59
N GLN A 253 4.05 13.38 -4.65
CA GLN A 253 4.20 12.51 -3.48
C GLN A 253 5.11 13.17 -2.43
N ALA A 254 6.29 13.63 -2.82
CA ALA A 254 7.21 14.33 -1.92
C ALA A 254 6.58 15.61 -1.33
N SER A 255 5.82 16.36 -2.14
CA SER A 255 5.12 17.57 -1.70
C SER A 255 4.02 17.26 -0.68
N LEU A 256 3.26 16.17 -0.86
CA LEU A 256 2.28 15.72 0.13
C LEU A 256 2.95 15.40 1.46
N TYR A 257 4.01 14.61 1.46
CA TYR A 257 4.76 14.31 2.68
C TYR A 257 5.31 15.58 3.34
N TRP A 258 5.87 16.49 2.54
CA TRP A 258 6.46 17.74 3.03
C TRP A 258 5.43 18.67 3.65
N PHE A 259 4.38 19.02 2.92
CA PHE A 259 3.40 20.02 3.37
C PHE A 259 2.48 19.52 4.48
N THR A 260 2.27 18.22 4.60
CA THR A 260 1.53 17.62 5.71
C THR A 260 2.44 17.23 6.88
N ASN A 261 3.77 17.36 6.70
CA ASN A 261 4.81 16.99 7.68
C ASN A 261 4.63 15.55 8.21
N CYS A 262 4.24 14.62 7.32
CA CYS A 262 3.88 13.26 7.75
C CYS A 262 5.02 12.24 7.64
N ILE A 263 6.23 12.63 7.23
CA ILE A 263 7.31 11.66 7.07
C ILE A 263 7.64 10.92 8.37
N SER A 264 7.76 11.65 9.48
CA SER A 264 8.07 11.03 10.77
C SER A 264 6.93 10.14 11.30
N THR A 265 5.67 10.55 11.08
CA THR A 265 4.51 9.76 11.49
C THR A 265 4.29 8.54 10.61
N SER A 266 4.69 8.60 9.33
CA SER A 266 4.61 7.46 8.39
C SER A 266 5.54 6.29 8.77
N PHE A 267 6.56 6.54 9.58
CA PHE A 267 7.46 5.50 10.10
C PHE A 267 6.86 4.70 11.28
N ARG A 268 5.78 5.20 11.86
CA ARG A 268 5.20 4.63 13.06
C ARG A 268 4.77 3.17 12.93
N PRO A 269 4.17 2.72 11.81
CA PRO A 269 3.82 1.31 11.62
C PRO A 269 5.02 0.35 11.74
N TYR A 270 6.19 0.73 11.24
CA TYR A 270 7.42 -0.07 11.34
C TYR A 270 7.89 -0.20 12.80
N TYR A 271 7.88 0.90 13.54
CA TYR A 271 8.24 0.90 14.97
C TYR A 271 7.28 0.03 15.80
N GLU A 272 5.96 0.13 15.53
CA GLU A 272 4.94 -0.67 16.21
C GLU A 272 5.10 -2.15 15.90
N TYR A 273 5.37 -2.49 14.64
CA TYR A 273 5.63 -3.86 14.21
C TYR A 273 6.82 -4.46 14.96
N ALA A 274 7.97 -3.77 14.96
CA ALA A 274 9.19 -4.25 15.61
C ALA A 274 9.07 -4.39 17.15
N ARG A 275 8.07 -3.78 17.77
CA ARG A 275 7.80 -3.85 19.21
C ARG A 275 6.70 -4.84 19.59
N GLY A 276 6.22 -5.63 18.64
CA GLY A 276 5.14 -6.59 18.90
C GLY A 276 3.82 -5.92 19.32
N MET A 277 3.60 -4.68 18.89
CA MET A 277 2.38 -3.91 19.21
C MET A 277 1.22 -4.25 18.26
N ARG A 278 1.33 -5.36 17.56
CA ARG A 278 0.30 -5.92 16.66
C ARG A 278 -0.22 -7.24 17.21
N GLU A 279 -1.45 -7.54 16.86
CA GLU A 279 -1.97 -8.87 17.06
C GLU A 279 -1.17 -9.88 16.24
N PRO A 280 -0.86 -11.06 16.79
CA PRO A 280 -0.15 -12.09 16.03
C PRO A 280 -1.02 -12.58 14.87
N LEU A 281 -0.36 -12.94 13.77
CA LEU A 281 -1.02 -13.61 12.67
C LEU A 281 -1.51 -14.98 13.14
N SER A 282 -2.77 -15.27 12.84
CA SER A 282 -3.32 -16.63 12.88
C SER A 282 -3.71 -17.05 11.45
N ARG A 283 -4.37 -18.20 11.31
CA ARG A 283 -4.84 -18.61 9.99
C ARG A 283 -5.99 -17.71 9.51
N VAL A 284 -5.79 -17.07 8.37
CA VAL A 284 -6.84 -16.28 7.67
C VAL A 284 -7.75 -17.25 6.92
N THR A 285 -9.03 -17.25 7.27
CA THR A 285 -10.01 -18.23 6.78
C THR A 285 -10.85 -17.73 5.61
N VAL A 286 -10.92 -16.43 5.41
CA VAL A 286 -11.62 -15.85 4.25
C VAL A 286 -10.90 -16.17 2.95
N PRO A 287 -11.61 -16.30 1.81
CA PRO A 287 -10.98 -16.44 0.50
C PRO A 287 -9.89 -15.39 0.29
N THR A 288 -8.73 -15.83 -0.13
CA THR A 288 -7.56 -14.96 -0.31
C THR A 288 -6.99 -15.10 -1.71
N ALA A 289 -6.74 -13.97 -2.38
CA ALA A 289 -5.95 -13.89 -3.59
C ALA A 289 -4.57 -13.30 -3.30
N LEU A 290 -3.56 -13.79 -4.02
CA LEU A 290 -2.21 -13.24 -4.02
C LEU A 290 -1.75 -12.98 -5.45
N ALA A 291 -1.49 -11.72 -5.78
CA ALA A 291 -0.87 -11.30 -7.03
C ALA A 291 0.61 -10.99 -6.80
N VAL A 292 1.49 -11.72 -7.47
CA VAL A 292 2.95 -11.62 -7.31
C VAL A 292 3.53 -10.90 -8.51
N PHE A 293 4.07 -9.71 -8.29
CA PHE A 293 4.72 -8.90 -9.31
C PHE A 293 6.23 -9.20 -9.35
N PRO A 294 6.84 -9.31 -10.58
CA PRO A 294 8.22 -9.78 -10.70
C PRO A 294 9.28 -8.83 -10.14
N HIS A 295 8.98 -7.54 -10.04
CA HIS A 295 9.88 -6.50 -9.52
C HIS A 295 9.44 -5.95 -8.14
N ASP A 296 8.52 -6.64 -7.44
CA ASP A 296 8.21 -6.32 -6.04
C ASP A 296 9.33 -6.82 -5.11
N LEU A 297 9.34 -6.37 -3.87
CA LEU A 297 10.38 -6.67 -2.86
C LEU A 297 10.51 -8.16 -2.54
N SER A 298 9.44 -8.93 -2.72
CA SER A 298 9.45 -10.37 -2.52
C SER A 298 8.46 -11.08 -3.44
N GLN A 299 8.78 -12.33 -3.79
CA GLN A 299 7.95 -13.19 -4.64
C GLN A 299 7.62 -14.48 -3.90
N PRO A 300 6.72 -14.44 -2.91
CA PRO A 300 6.39 -15.62 -2.11
C PRO A 300 5.81 -16.74 -2.98
N PRO A 301 6.28 -17.98 -2.84
CA PRO A 301 5.68 -19.11 -3.54
C PRO A 301 4.28 -19.39 -2.98
N ARG A 302 3.43 -20.00 -3.80
CA ARG A 302 2.07 -20.37 -3.42
C ARG A 302 2.03 -21.16 -2.10
N SER A 303 2.91 -22.14 -1.94
CA SER A 303 2.98 -22.98 -0.74
C SER A 303 3.25 -22.18 0.53
N TRP A 304 4.05 -21.09 0.45
CA TRP A 304 4.33 -20.23 1.60
C TRP A 304 3.09 -19.47 2.05
N ALA A 305 2.32 -18.90 1.10
CA ALA A 305 1.07 -18.22 1.40
C ALA A 305 0.01 -19.17 1.98
N GLU A 306 -0.11 -20.41 1.45
CA GLU A 306 -1.07 -21.41 1.90
C GLU A 306 -0.86 -21.84 3.36
N ARG A 307 0.31 -21.58 3.96
CA ARG A 307 0.56 -21.85 5.38
C ARG A 307 -0.31 -21.01 6.32
N SER A 308 -0.63 -19.78 5.92
CA SER A 308 -1.38 -18.83 6.77
C SER A 308 -2.72 -18.40 6.18
N TYR A 309 -2.92 -18.55 4.87
CA TYR A 309 -4.11 -18.06 4.18
C TYR A 309 -4.95 -19.17 3.55
N HIS A 310 -6.25 -18.97 3.47
CA HIS A 310 -7.13 -19.74 2.60
C HIS A 310 -6.97 -19.23 1.15
N LEU A 311 -5.86 -19.60 0.53
CA LEU A 311 -5.47 -19.11 -0.78
C LEU A 311 -6.30 -19.79 -1.88
N THR A 312 -7.23 -19.05 -2.49
CA THR A 312 -8.10 -19.54 -3.58
C THR A 312 -7.61 -19.09 -4.96
N ARG A 313 -6.85 -17.96 -5.02
CA ARG A 313 -6.25 -17.45 -6.25
C ARG A 313 -4.79 -17.09 -6.02
N TYR A 314 -3.93 -17.45 -7.00
CA TYR A 314 -2.51 -17.11 -7.00
C TYR A 314 -2.10 -16.77 -8.43
N THR A 315 -1.72 -15.52 -8.65
CA THR A 315 -1.39 -15.00 -9.98
C THR A 315 0.05 -14.49 -10.01
N ARG A 316 0.88 -15.04 -10.91
CA ARG A 316 2.18 -14.45 -11.22
C ARG A 316 1.99 -13.44 -12.34
N MET A 317 2.23 -12.17 -12.05
CA MET A 317 2.05 -11.09 -13.01
C MET A 317 3.21 -11.06 -14.01
N PRO A 318 2.95 -10.69 -15.29
CA PRO A 318 3.97 -10.72 -16.34
C PRO A 318 5.01 -9.59 -16.23
N ARG A 319 4.67 -8.49 -15.53
CA ARG A 319 5.47 -7.28 -15.36
C ARG A 319 4.92 -6.44 -14.21
N GLY A 320 5.64 -5.37 -13.82
CA GLY A 320 5.30 -4.48 -12.74
C GLY A 320 6.10 -4.76 -11.48
N GLY A 321 6.12 -3.79 -10.58
CA GLY A 321 6.87 -3.81 -9.32
C GLY A 321 6.00 -3.53 -8.11
N HIS A 322 6.62 -2.93 -7.11
CA HIS A 322 6.04 -2.69 -5.79
C HIS A 322 4.82 -1.76 -5.82
N PHE A 323 4.85 -0.74 -6.68
CA PHE A 323 3.75 0.22 -6.80
C PHE A 323 2.75 -0.21 -7.88
N ALA A 324 2.37 -1.49 -7.85
CA ALA A 324 1.58 -2.15 -8.87
C ALA A 324 0.28 -1.42 -9.24
N ALA A 325 -0.37 -0.79 -8.27
CA ALA A 325 -1.60 -0.03 -8.48
C ALA A 325 -1.39 1.20 -9.40
N HIS A 326 -0.19 1.76 -9.43
CA HIS A 326 0.20 2.85 -10.31
C HIS A 326 0.89 2.35 -11.58
N GLU A 327 1.79 1.36 -11.44
CA GLU A 327 2.58 0.84 -12.57
C GLU A 327 1.72 0.06 -13.57
N GLU A 328 0.81 -0.77 -13.08
CA GLU A 328 0.01 -1.72 -13.85
C GLU A 328 -1.45 -1.78 -13.37
N PRO A 329 -2.17 -0.63 -13.32
CA PRO A 329 -3.54 -0.56 -12.77
C PRO A 329 -4.52 -1.45 -13.52
N GLN A 330 -4.27 -1.75 -14.80
CA GLN A 330 -5.10 -2.67 -15.58
C GLN A 330 -4.89 -4.11 -15.12
N LEU A 331 -3.65 -4.60 -15.11
CA LEU A 331 -3.37 -5.99 -14.70
C LEU A 331 -3.87 -6.28 -13.29
N LEU A 332 -3.62 -5.35 -12.37
CA LEU A 332 -4.07 -5.48 -10.99
C LEU A 332 -5.60 -5.39 -10.88
N GLY A 333 -6.22 -4.46 -11.60
CA GLY A 333 -7.68 -4.30 -11.61
C GLY A 333 -8.40 -5.51 -12.17
N ASP A 334 -7.88 -6.10 -13.25
CA ASP A 334 -8.43 -7.31 -13.86
C ASP A 334 -8.32 -8.51 -12.89
N ASP A 335 -7.20 -8.66 -12.17
CA ASP A 335 -7.01 -9.75 -11.21
C ASP A 335 -7.92 -9.62 -9.98
N ILE A 336 -8.08 -8.39 -9.45
CA ILE A 336 -9.02 -8.07 -8.37
C ILE A 336 -10.46 -8.40 -8.82
N THR A 337 -10.85 -7.94 -10.00
CA THR A 337 -12.19 -8.16 -10.55
C THR A 337 -12.50 -9.64 -10.69
N GLU A 338 -11.58 -10.38 -11.28
CA GLU A 338 -11.73 -11.82 -11.48
C GLU A 338 -11.84 -12.59 -10.16
N PHE A 339 -11.03 -12.21 -9.17
CA PHE A 339 -11.07 -12.85 -7.85
C PHE A 339 -12.40 -12.62 -7.13
N PHE A 340 -12.91 -11.39 -7.15
CA PHE A 340 -14.14 -11.07 -6.42
C PHE A 340 -15.43 -11.41 -7.16
N ARG A 341 -15.37 -11.79 -8.44
CA ARG A 341 -16.58 -12.06 -9.24
C ARG A 341 -17.48 -13.11 -8.61
N ASP A 342 -16.92 -14.19 -8.08
CA ASP A 342 -17.68 -15.27 -7.43
C ASP A 342 -17.97 -15.03 -5.93
N LEU A 343 -17.54 -13.90 -5.38
CA LEU A 343 -17.68 -13.55 -3.96
C LEU A 343 -18.68 -12.41 -3.71
N ARG A 344 -19.30 -11.89 -4.77
CA ARG A 344 -20.26 -10.78 -4.73
C ARG A 344 -21.58 -11.12 -4.05
#